data_43c3b676d959020f8220302b072b8a8a
#
_entry.id   43c3b676d959020f8220302b072b8a8a
#
_cell.length_a   1.000
_cell.length_b   1.000
_cell.length_c   1.000
_cell.angle_alpha   90.00
_cell.angle_beta   90.00
_cell.angle_gamma   90.00
#
_symmetry.space_group_name_H-M   'P 1'
#
loop_
_entity.id
_entity.type
_entity.pdbx_description
1 polymer ?
#
loop_
_entity_poly.entity_id
_entity_poly.type
_entity_poly.pdbx_seq_one_letter_code
_entity_poly.pdbx_strand_id
1 'polypeptide(L)'
;TRVNVDALNALLTKAKGDAHYTRLDPKTQQRKNDRALPMMDCFMAPCSQTCPIHQDIPAYMDLVAAGKYDQALQIILEKNPLPFTTGTVCYHTCMNSCTRNFCDDPVEIRRNKLIAAEKGYADVMTALQAAPSNGKKATVIGAGPAGLSAAYFLARGGFDVTVFDKNDEPGGLVRTFLCEKKGQISLEAIDRDMALIEKMGVHLVVGKAIASLDELQGYDVILAACGVKGKIGDTPASAIDGLTIIGDGHYGKTTSVVECIAD
;
A
#
# COMPACT_ATOMS: atom_id res chain seq x y z
N THR A 1 -16.88 -26.88 -21.12
CA THR A 1 -18.33 -27.16 -21.01
C THR A 1 -19.05 -26.13 -21.87
N ARG A 2 -19.66 -26.55 -22.98
CA ARG A 2 -20.51 -25.67 -23.78
C ARG A 2 -21.77 -25.38 -22.97
N VAL A 3 -21.96 -24.10 -22.59
CA VAL A 3 -23.21 -23.62 -22.00
C VAL A 3 -24.29 -23.80 -23.06
N ASN A 4 -25.39 -24.52 -22.72
CA ASN A 4 -26.53 -24.65 -23.60
C ASN A 4 -27.30 -23.31 -23.60
N VAL A 5 -27.00 -22.47 -24.58
CA VAL A 5 -27.54 -21.11 -24.72
C VAL A 5 -29.08 -21.13 -24.84
N ASP A 6 -29.64 -22.17 -25.49
CA ASP A 6 -31.08 -22.30 -25.64
C ASP A 6 -31.77 -22.60 -24.33
N ALA A 7 -31.19 -23.45 -23.47
CA ALA A 7 -31.69 -23.72 -22.15
C ALA A 7 -31.60 -22.47 -21.24
N LEU A 8 -30.52 -21.69 -21.36
CA LEU A 8 -30.35 -20.44 -20.64
C LEU A 8 -31.39 -19.39 -21.06
N ASN A 9 -31.62 -19.24 -22.35
CA ASN A 9 -32.64 -18.34 -22.88
C ASN A 9 -34.07 -18.75 -22.48
N ALA A 10 -34.37 -20.04 -22.44
CA ALA A 10 -35.65 -20.54 -21.94
C ALA A 10 -35.86 -20.24 -20.45
N LEU A 11 -34.81 -20.42 -19.63
CA LEU A 11 -34.85 -20.05 -18.21
C LEU A 11 -35.00 -18.53 -18.02
N LEU A 12 -34.31 -17.73 -18.83
CA LEU A 12 -34.41 -16.27 -18.77
C LEU A 12 -35.81 -15.79 -19.15
N THR A 13 -36.42 -16.39 -20.18
CA THR A 13 -37.80 -16.09 -20.61
C THR A 13 -38.80 -16.45 -19.50
N LYS A 14 -38.64 -17.62 -18.87
CA LYS A 14 -39.46 -18.05 -17.75
C LYS A 14 -39.33 -17.09 -16.55
N ALA A 15 -38.09 -16.72 -16.19
CA ALA A 15 -37.83 -15.79 -15.10
C ALA A 15 -38.39 -14.40 -15.34
N LYS A 16 -38.34 -13.88 -16.57
CA LYS A 16 -38.93 -12.59 -16.95
C LYS A 16 -40.46 -12.59 -16.83
N GLY A 17 -41.11 -13.73 -16.99
CA GLY A 17 -42.58 -13.88 -16.83
C GLY A 17 -43.03 -14.19 -15.41
N ASP A 18 -42.10 -14.43 -14.48
CA ASP A 18 -42.44 -14.80 -13.12
C ASP A 18 -42.42 -13.58 -12.19
N ALA A 19 -43.57 -13.29 -11.58
CA ALA A 19 -43.71 -12.17 -10.65
C ALA A 19 -42.73 -12.22 -9.44
N HIS A 20 -42.25 -13.43 -9.08
CA HIS A 20 -41.27 -13.58 -8.02
C HIS A 20 -39.91 -12.91 -8.35
N TYR A 21 -39.53 -12.87 -9.65
CA TYR A 21 -38.31 -12.24 -10.12
C TYR A 21 -38.53 -10.83 -10.70
N THR A 22 -39.80 -10.39 -10.78
CA THR A 22 -40.11 -9.04 -11.22
C THR A 22 -39.75 -8.06 -10.10
N ARG A 23 -38.69 -7.29 -10.30
CA ARG A 23 -38.37 -6.18 -9.41
C ARG A 23 -39.53 -5.17 -9.54
N LEU A 24 -40.29 -5.05 -8.46
CA LEU A 24 -41.24 -3.93 -8.38
C LEU A 24 -40.45 -2.65 -8.54
N ASP A 25 -40.82 -1.82 -9.52
CA ASP A 25 -40.26 -0.49 -9.64
C ASP A 25 -40.32 0.16 -8.26
N PRO A 26 -39.18 0.64 -7.71
CA PRO A 26 -39.21 1.33 -6.44
C PRO A 26 -40.16 2.49 -6.61
N LYS A 27 -41.33 2.39 -5.95
CA LYS A 27 -42.30 3.48 -5.96
C LYS A 27 -41.58 4.72 -5.47
N THR A 28 -41.30 5.62 -6.40
CA THR A 28 -40.56 6.87 -6.15
C THR A 28 -41.23 7.75 -5.08
N GLN A 29 -42.48 7.42 -4.70
CA GLN A 29 -43.27 8.08 -3.70
C GLN A 29 -43.17 7.54 -2.27
N GLN A 30 -42.41 6.46 -2.04
CA GLN A 30 -42.18 5.94 -0.68
C GLN A 30 -40.82 6.36 -0.11
N ARG A 31 -40.46 7.63 -0.25
CA ARG A 31 -39.32 8.17 0.51
C ARG A 31 -39.76 8.25 1.98
N LYS A 32 -39.04 7.58 2.85
CA LYS A 32 -39.17 7.72 4.31
C LYS A 32 -38.82 9.13 4.80
N ASN A 33 -38.29 9.97 3.92
CA ASN A 33 -37.90 11.33 4.19
C ASN A 33 -38.13 12.19 2.94
N ASP A 34 -38.89 13.27 3.05
CA ASP A 34 -39.17 14.24 1.97
C ASP A 34 -37.97 15.16 1.68
N ARG A 35 -36.95 15.12 2.49
CA ARG A 35 -35.70 15.86 2.28
C ARG A 35 -34.79 15.09 1.35
N ALA A 36 -34.15 15.80 0.41
CA ALA A 36 -33.02 15.25 -0.30
C ALA A 36 -31.99 14.79 0.74
N LEU A 37 -31.74 13.48 0.82
CA LEU A 37 -30.66 12.98 1.66
C LEU A 37 -29.37 13.58 1.11
N PRO A 38 -28.55 14.24 1.94
CA PRO A 38 -27.24 14.64 1.49
C PRO A 38 -26.53 13.39 0.97
N MET A 39 -25.94 13.48 -0.21
CA MET A 39 -25.01 12.46 -0.69
C MET A 39 -23.80 12.51 0.22
N MET A 40 -23.86 11.81 1.33
CA MET A 40 -22.73 11.55 2.18
C MET A 40 -22.19 10.20 1.75
N ASP A 41 -20.89 10.13 1.47
CA ASP A 41 -20.15 8.88 1.39
C ASP A 41 -20.18 8.20 2.77
N CYS A 42 -21.34 7.61 3.09
CA CYS A 42 -21.54 6.91 4.35
C CYS A 42 -20.91 5.52 4.36
N PHE A 43 -20.38 5.06 3.23
CA PHE A 43 -19.86 3.72 3.09
C PHE A 43 -18.44 3.75 2.55
N MET A 44 -17.48 3.31 3.35
CA MET A 44 -16.18 2.91 2.82
C MET A 44 -16.37 1.64 1.98
N ALA A 45 -15.77 1.61 0.79
CA ALA A 45 -15.75 0.42 -0.03
C ALA A 45 -15.11 -0.74 0.75
N PRO A 46 -15.68 -1.97 0.76
CA PRO A 46 -15.13 -3.09 1.50
C PRO A 46 -13.68 -3.39 1.15
N CYS A 47 -13.27 -3.17 -0.11
CA CYS A 47 -11.88 -3.31 -0.54
C CYS A 47 -10.94 -2.31 0.15
N SER A 48 -11.36 -1.05 0.33
CA SER A 48 -10.58 -0.04 1.05
C SER A 48 -10.54 -0.31 2.54
N GLN A 49 -11.64 -0.77 3.12
CA GLN A 49 -11.73 -1.10 4.55
C GLN A 49 -10.86 -2.30 4.93
N THR A 50 -10.79 -3.32 4.06
CA THR A 50 -10.00 -4.54 4.31
C THR A 50 -8.51 -4.34 4.03
N CYS A 51 -8.15 -3.28 3.31
CA CYS A 51 -6.76 -2.94 3.05
C CYS A 51 -6.09 -2.45 4.34
N PRO A 52 -4.97 -3.04 4.82
CA PRO A 52 -4.31 -2.60 6.04
C PRO A 52 -3.94 -1.11 6.06
N ILE A 53 -3.60 -0.54 4.90
CA ILE A 53 -3.28 0.89 4.75
C ILE A 53 -4.48 1.73 4.34
N HIS A 54 -5.68 1.19 4.30
CA HIS A 54 -6.91 1.86 3.87
C HIS A 54 -6.75 2.66 2.57
N GLN A 55 -6.13 2.00 1.56
CA GLN A 55 -5.91 2.59 0.25
C GLN A 55 -7.23 3.03 -0.38
N ASP A 56 -7.27 4.21 -1.00
CA ASP A 56 -8.44 4.64 -1.75
C ASP A 56 -8.51 3.91 -3.11
N ILE A 57 -9.00 2.67 -3.03
CA ILE A 57 -9.04 1.76 -4.17
C ILE A 57 -10.02 2.24 -5.24
N PRO A 58 -11.26 2.67 -4.93
CA PRO A 58 -12.18 3.17 -5.94
C PRO A 58 -11.60 4.34 -6.72
N ALA A 59 -11.00 5.31 -6.04
CA ALA A 59 -10.49 6.51 -6.71
C ALA A 59 -9.37 6.20 -7.71
N TYR A 60 -8.35 5.42 -7.33
CA TYR A 60 -7.31 5.11 -8.29
C TYR A 60 -7.78 4.14 -9.40
N MET A 61 -8.76 3.27 -9.11
CA MET A 61 -9.32 2.38 -10.13
C MET A 61 -10.09 3.15 -11.22
N ASP A 62 -10.85 4.17 -10.84
CA ASP A 62 -11.55 5.05 -11.79
C ASP A 62 -10.55 5.79 -12.68
N LEU A 63 -9.44 6.27 -12.10
CA LEU A 63 -8.37 6.93 -12.86
C LEU A 63 -7.65 5.96 -13.81
N VAL A 64 -7.39 4.72 -13.37
CA VAL A 64 -6.83 3.68 -14.25
C VAL A 64 -7.79 3.39 -15.42
N ALA A 65 -9.08 3.26 -15.15
CA ALA A 65 -10.09 3.04 -16.19
C ALA A 65 -10.17 4.23 -17.17
N ALA A 66 -9.93 5.45 -16.70
CA ALA A 66 -9.86 6.66 -17.51
C ALA A 66 -8.50 6.85 -18.23
N GLY A 67 -7.51 5.96 -18.02
CA GLY A 67 -6.16 6.06 -18.58
C GLY A 67 -5.28 7.14 -17.94
N LYS A 68 -5.67 7.69 -16.78
CA LYS A 68 -4.95 8.72 -16.04
C LYS A 68 -4.02 8.10 -15.00
N TYR A 69 -2.98 7.43 -15.49
CA TYR A 69 -2.10 6.58 -14.66
C TYR A 69 -1.24 7.36 -13.68
N ASP A 70 -0.79 8.56 -14.06
CA ASP A 70 -0.06 9.50 -13.20
C ASP A 70 -0.88 9.91 -11.98
N GLN A 71 -2.13 10.32 -12.19
CA GLN A 71 -3.05 10.69 -11.11
C GLN A 71 -3.40 9.47 -10.25
N ALA A 72 -3.61 8.30 -10.87
CA ALA A 72 -3.83 7.05 -10.12
C ALA A 72 -2.63 6.71 -9.22
N LEU A 73 -1.41 6.85 -9.72
CA LEU A 73 -0.21 6.60 -8.94
C LEU A 73 -0.04 7.63 -7.81
N GLN A 74 -0.38 8.90 -8.04
CA GLN A 74 -0.38 9.92 -6.97
C GLN A 74 -1.30 9.54 -5.82
N ILE A 75 -2.55 9.10 -6.10
CA ILE A 75 -3.47 8.61 -5.06
C ILE A 75 -2.90 7.37 -4.35
N ILE A 76 -2.27 6.47 -5.08
CA ILE A 76 -1.62 5.30 -4.46
C ILE A 76 -0.52 5.75 -3.50
N LEU A 77 0.33 6.68 -3.89
CA LEU A 77 1.45 7.19 -3.10
C LEU A 77 1.01 7.98 -1.84
N GLU A 78 -0.24 8.38 -1.74
CA GLU A 78 -0.74 9.00 -0.50
C GLU A 78 -0.63 8.07 0.73
N LYS A 79 -0.74 6.76 0.51
CA LYS A 79 -0.72 5.75 1.58
C LYS A 79 0.22 4.57 1.32
N ASN A 80 0.79 4.48 0.14
CA ASN A 80 1.61 3.34 -0.26
C ASN A 80 2.84 3.79 -1.04
N PRO A 81 3.98 3.98 -0.38
CA PRO A 81 5.21 4.43 -1.02
C PRO A 81 5.95 3.32 -1.79
N LEU A 82 5.47 2.07 -1.73
CA LEU A 82 6.05 0.91 -2.40
C LEU A 82 5.07 0.31 -3.43
N PRO A 83 4.63 1.09 -4.46
CA PRO A 83 3.57 0.67 -5.38
C PRO A 83 3.98 -0.51 -6.26
N PHE A 84 5.23 -0.62 -6.70
CA PHE A 84 5.73 -1.74 -7.50
C PHE A 84 5.81 -3.03 -6.67
N THR A 85 6.39 -2.94 -5.47
CA THR A 85 6.47 -4.07 -4.54
C THR A 85 5.08 -4.58 -4.18
N THR A 86 4.18 -3.72 -3.71
CA THR A 86 2.83 -4.14 -3.32
C THR A 86 1.94 -4.47 -4.51
N GLY A 87 2.19 -3.91 -5.70
CA GLY A 87 1.55 -4.29 -6.95
C GLY A 87 1.87 -5.72 -7.37
N THR A 88 3.04 -6.22 -6.96
CA THR A 88 3.52 -7.56 -7.32
C THR A 88 3.24 -8.60 -6.22
N VAL A 89 3.59 -8.33 -4.95
CA VAL A 89 3.59 -9.36 -3.89
C VAL A 89 2.55 -9.18 -2.78
N CYS A 90 1.64 -8.18 -2.88
CA CYS A 90 0.58 -8.01 -1.89
C CYS A 90 -0.37 -9.21 -1.88
N TYR A 91 -0.82 -9.64 -0.68
CA TYR A 91 -1.81 -10.72 -0.50
C TYR A 91 -3.22 -10.35 -0.96
N HIS A 92 -3.44 -9.10 -1.42
CA HIS A 92 -4.66 -8.60 -2.05
C HIS A 92 -5.97 -8.97 -1.32
N THR A 93 -6.00 -8.85 0.02
CA THR A 93 -7.21 -9.06 0.85
C THR A 93 -8.40 -8.25 0.35
N CYS A 94 -8.14 -7.09 -0.27
CA CYS A 94 -9.15 -6.26 -0.92
C CYS A 94 -9.93 -6.98 -2.03
N MET A 95 -9.29 -7.88 -2.79
CA MET A 95 -9.98 -8.67 -3.83
C MET A 95 -10.90 -9.72 -3.20
N ASN A 96 -10.50 -10.30 -2.07
CA ASN A 96 -11.35 -11.26 -1.34
C ASN A 96 -12.62 -10.59 -0.78
N SER A 97 -12.55 -9.30 -0.46
CA SER A 97 -13.68 -8.50 0.04
C SER A 97 -14.39 -7.70 -1.05
N CYS A 98 -14.07 -7.94 -2.31
CA CYS A 98 -14.72 -7.26 -3.43
C CYS A 98 -16.19 -7.67 -3.52
N THR A 99 -17.08 -6.67 -3.58
CA THR A 99 -18.54 -6.93 -3.71
C THR A 99 -18.91 -7.63 -5.00
N ARG A 100 -18.08 -7.57 -6.04
CA ARG A 100 -18.29 -8.31 -7.28
C ARG A 100 -18.22 -9.82 -7.10
N ASN A 101 -17.57 -10.33 -6.05
CA ASN A 101 -17.57 -11.76 -5.72
C ASN A 101 -18.98 -12.36 -5.54
N PHE A 102 -20.01 -11.52 -5.33
CA PHE A 102 -21.41 -11.96 -5.28
C PHE A 102 -22.08 -12.09 -6.65
N CYS A 103 -21.45 -11.58 -7.70
CA CYS A 103 -22.01 -11.52 -9.05
C CYS A 103 -21.14 -12.26 -10.08
N ASP A 104 -19.82 -12.02 -10.01
CA ASP A 104 -18.82 -12.53 -10.96
C ASP A 104 -17.42 -12.53 -10.30
N ASP A 105 -16.35 -12.33 -11.05
CA ASP A 105 -14.99 -12.27 -10.53
C ASP A 105 -14.67 -10.92 -9.88
N PRO A 106 -13.81 -10.90 -8.84
CA PRO A 106 -13.38 -9.67 -8.22
C PRO A 106 -12.60 -8.79 -9.20
N VAL A 107 -12.61 -7.49 -8.96
CA VAL A 107 -11.79 -6.55 -9.73
C VAL A 107 -10.32 -6.86 -9.49
N GLU A 108 -9.50 -6.88 -10.55
CA GLU A 108 -8.05 -7.12 -10.53
C GLU A 108 -7.29 -5.93 -9.91
N ILE A 109 -7.59 -5.63 -8.63
CA ILE A 109 -7.12 -4.45 -7.90
C ILE A 109 -5.58 -4.41 -7.86
N ARG A 110 -4.93 -5.53 -7.50
CA ARG A 110 -3.46 -5.60 -7.41
C ARG A 110 -2.80 -5.35 -8.75
N ARG A 111 -3.31 -5.98 -9.82
CA ARG A 111 -2.78 -5.81 -11.16
C ARG A 111 -2.93 -4.37 -11.66
N ASN A 112 -4.09 -3.76 -11.45
CA ASN A 112 -4.34 -2.38 -11.87
C ASN A 112 -3.49 -1.38 -11.09
N LYS A 113 -3.19 -1.65 -9.82
CA LYS A 113 -2.23 -0.87 -9.04
C LYS A 113 -0.83 -0.91 -9.67
N LEU A 114 -0.37 -2.10 -10.08
CA LEU A 114 0.90 -2.24 -10.77
C LEU A 114 0.91 -1.51 -12.11
N ILE A 115 -0.17 -1.62 -12.90
CA ILE A 115 -0.32 -0.90 -14.17
C ILE A 115 -0.26 0.62 -13.96
N ALA A 116 -0.90 1.14 -12.92
CA ALA A 116 -0.82 2.56 -12.57
C ALA A 116 0.62 2.96 -12.23
N ALA A 117 1.33 2.13 -11.46
CA ALA A 117 2.73 2.37 -11.12
C ALA A 117 3.62 2.35 -12.37
N GLU A 118 3.52 1.33 -13.22
CA GLU A 118 4.36 1.20 -14.41
C GLU A 118 4.14 2.32 -15.42
N LYS A 119 2.89 2.69 -15.68
CA LYS A 119 2.54 3.68 -16.71
C LYS A 119 2.61 5.13 -16.20
N GLY A 120 2.33 5.36 -14.93
CA GLY A 120 2.37 6.71 -14.33
C GLY A 120 3.74 7.11 -13.79
N TYR A 121 4.71 6.17 -13.73
CA TYR A 121 6.00 6.38 -13.06
C TYR A 121 6.78 7.58 -13.57
N ALA A 122 6.96 7.70 -14.89
CA ALA A 122 7.77 8.76 -15.47
C ALA A 122 7.23 10.17 -15.18
N ASP A 123 5.91 10.33 -15.30
CA ASP A 123 5.25 11.60 -15.05
C ASP A 123 5.30 11.97 -13.55
N VAL A 124 5.03 10.97 -12.68
CA VAL A 124 5.12 11.16 -11.23
C VAL A 124 6.55 11.47 -10.80
N MET A 125 7.56 10.77 -11.31
CA MET A 125 8.97 11.06 -10.98
C MET A 125 9.39 12.47 -11.41
N THR A 126 8.80 13.02 -12.46
CA THR A 126 9.04 14.39 -12.89
C THR A 126 8.37 15.42 -11.96
N ALA A 127 7.15 15.11 -11.50
CA ALA A 127 6.34 16.01 -10.67
C ALA A 127 6.66 15.92 -9.16
N LEU A 128 7.14 14.75 -8.70
CA LEU A 128 7.38 14.47 -7.28
C LEU A 128 8.50 15.37 -6.74
N GLN A 129 8.22 16.05 -5.64
CA GLN A 129 9.15 16.95 -4.97
C GLN A 129 9.15 16.70 -3.47
N ALA A 130 10.32 16.85 -2.86
CA ALA A 130 10.45 16.85 -1.41
C ALA A 130 9.63 17.99 -0.79
N ALA A 131 9.05 17.75 0.37
CA ALA A 131 8.35 18.78 1.11
C ALA A 131 9.33 19.86 1.63
N PRO A 132 8.87 21.09 1.85
CA PRO A 132 9.68 22.09 2.52
C PRO A 132 10.14 21.60 3.90
N SER A 133 11.42 21.86 4.23
CA SER A 133 11.97 21.42 5.51
C SER A 133 11.22 22.06 6.70
N ASN A 134 10.88 21.23 7.68
CA ASN A 134 10.34 21.69 8.97
C ASN A 134 11.42 21.96 10.04
N GLY A 135 12.70 21.87 9.65
CA GLY A 135 13.87 22.09 10.53
C GLY A 135 14.21 20.91 11.47
N LYS A 136 13.49 19.80 11.39
CA LYS A 136 13.71 18.62 12.22
C LYS A 136 14.37 17.49 11.45
N LYS A 137 15.14 16.67 12.17
CA LYS A 137 15.85 15.51 11.64
C LYS A 137 15.25 14.21 12.15
N ALA A 138 15.06 13.25 11.27
CA ALA A 138 14.60 11.93 11.64
C ALA A 138 15.57 10.87 11.13
N THR A 139 15.71 9.79 11.89
CA THR A 139 16.46 8.62 11.43
C THR A 139 15.64 7.35 11.59
N VAL A 140 15.84 6.44 10.65
CA VAL A 140 15.22 5.12 10.65
C VAL A 140 16.33 4.07 10.58
N ILE A 141 16.30 3.09 11.46
CA ILE A 141 17.25 1.98 11.48
C ILE A 141 16.60 0.77 10.82
N GLY A 142 17.03 0.46 9.61
CA GLY A 142 16.52 -0.62 8.77
C GLY A 142 15.80 -0.11 7.52
N ALA A 143 16.30 -0.48 6.35
CA ALA A 143 15.75 -0.15 5.03
C ALA A 143 14.86 -1.28 4.47
N GLY A 144 14.08 -1.93 5.33
CA GLY A 144 12.98 -2.82 4.94
C GLY A 144 11.70 -2.04 4.62
N PRO A 145 10.60 -2.72 4.23
CA PRO A 145 9.34 -2.06 3.85
C PRO A 145 8.81 -1.08 4.89
N ALA A 146 8.84 -1.42 6.17
CA ALA A 146 8.40 -0.54 7.25
C ALA A 146 9.27 0.72 7.33
N GLY A 147 10.60 0.54 7.38
CA GLY A 147 11.53 1.67 7.51
C GLY A 147 11.52 2.60 6.31
N LEU A 148 11.45 2.04 5.11
CA LEU A 148 11.35 2.83 3.87
C LEU A 148 10.05 3.61 3.80
N SER A 149 8.93 3.01 4.26
CA SER A 149 7.64 3.68 4.29
C SER A 149 7.60 4.79 5.33
N ALA A 150 8.12 4.54 6.54
CA ALA A 150 8.24 5.57 7.56
C ALA A 150 9.11 6.74 7.08
N ALA A 151 10.25 6.44 6.43
CA ALA A 151 11.13 7.46 5.86
C ALA A 151 10.42 8.33 4.81
N TYR A 152 9.66 7.71 3.91
CA TYR A 152 8.86 8.41 2.91
C TYR A 152 7.86 9.38 3.56
N PHE A 153 7.09 8.93 4.55
CA PHE A 153 6.09 9.77 5.20
C PHE A 153 6.71 10.85 6.07
N LEU A 154 7.83 10.58 6.74
CA LEU A 154 8.59 11.61 7.46
C LEU A 154 9.13 12.68 6.52
N ALA A 155 9.71 12.29 5.38
CA ALA A 155 10.19 13.23 4.36
C ALA A 155 9.03 14.05 3.78
N ARG A 156 7.89 13.43 3.56
CA ARG A 156 6.65 14.10 3.15
C ARG A 156 6.13 15.08 4.20
N GLY A 157 6.43 14.84 5.49
CA GLY A 157 6.19 15.77 6.60
C GLY A 157 7.26 16.86 6.77
N GLY A 158 8.23 16.93 5.86
CA GLY A 158 9.27 17.95 5.85
C GLY A 158 10.48 17.66 6.75
N PHE A 159 10.60 16.44 7.29
CA PHE A 159 11.80 16.05 8.04
C PHE A 159 12.99 15.82 7.09
N ASP A 160 14.19 16.14 7.57
CA ASP A 160 15.44 15.68 6.98
C ASP A 160 15.67 14.23 7.46
N VAL A 161 15.53 13.27 6.53
CA VAL A 161 15.45 11.86 6.90
C VAL A 161 16.67 11.09 6.43
N THR A 162 17.29 10.36 7.37
CA THR A 162 18.37 9.42 7.08
C THR A 162 17.95 8.01 7.47
N VAL A 163 18.07 7.06 6.56
CA VAL A 163 17.84 5.62 6.82
C VAL A 163 19.17 4.91 6.85
N PHE A 164 19.44 4.17 7.91
CA PHE A 164 20.62 3.30 8.03
C PHE A 164 20.23 1.84 7.84
N ASP A 165 20.96 1.10 7.03
CA ASP A 165 20.83 -0.36 6.93
C ASP A 165 22.21 -1.02 7.00
N LYS A 166 22.27 -2.15 7.71
CA LYS A 166 23.50 -2.96 7.84
C LYS A 166 23.86 -3.72 6.56
N ASN A 167 22.87 -3.97 5.69
CA ASN A 167 23.10 -4.61 4.41
C ASN A 167 23.56 -3.58 3.37
N ASP A 168 24.25 -4.05 2.36
CA ASP A 168 24.75 -3.20 1.28
C ASP A 168 23.66 -2.70 0.33
N GLU A 169 22.47 -3.32 0.39
CA GLU A 169 21.34 -3.03 -0.47
C GLU A 169 20.04 -2.84 0.33
N PRO A 170 19.23 -1.80 0.03
CA PRO A 170 17.94 -1.59 0.68
C PRO A 170 16.88 -2.57 0.17
N GLY A 171 15.76 -2.70 0.89
CA GLY A 171 14.61 -3.55 0.54
C GLY A 171 14.36 -4.68 1.53
N GLY A 172 15.29 -4.98 2.43
CA GLY A 172 15.14 -5.99 3.48
C GLY A 172 14.71 -7.36 2.93
N LEU A 173 13.72 -8.01 3.55
CA LEU A 173 13.22 -9.33 3.12
C LEU A 173 12.56 -9.33 1.74
N VAL A 174 12.10 -8.20 1.23
CA VAL A 174 11.59 -8.13 -0.15
C VAL A 174 12.71 -8.42 -1.13
N ARG A 175 13.89 -7.84 -0.95
CA ARG A 175 15.05 -8.10 -1.79
C ARG A 175 15.64 -9.48 -1.53
N THR A 176 16.02 -9.79 -0.29
CA THR A 176 16.80 -10.99 0.03
C THR A 176 15.99 -12.29 0.00
N PHE A 177 14.68 -12.22 0.24
CA PHE A 177 13.84 -13.41 0.26
C PHE A 177 12.86 -13.48 -0.92
N LEU A 178 12.05 -12.45 -1.15
CA LEU A 178 11.03 -12.51 -2.19
C LEU A 178 11.64 -12.39 -3.60
N CYS A 179 12.65 -11.56 -3.79
CA CYS A 179 13.35 -11.42 -5.06
C CYS A 179 14.39 -12.53 -5.26
N GLU A 180 15.46 -12.55 -4.45
CA GLU A 180 16.62 -13.41 -4.71
C GLU A 180 16.34 -14.90 -4.48
N LYS A 181 15.59 -15.27 -3.43
CA LYS A 181 15.30 -16.68 -3.12
C LYS A 181 14.05 -17.21 -3.78
N LYS A 182 13.01 -16.39 -3.97
CA LYS A 182 11.72 -16.85 -4.48
C LYS A 182 11.44 -16.41 -5.91
N GLY A 183 12.12 -15.40 -6.43
CA GLY A 183 11.86 -14.86 -7.77
C GLY A 183 10.45 -14.31 -7.97
N GLN A 184 9.79 -13.88 -6.89
CA GLN A 184 8.41 -13.39 -6.92
C GLN A 184 8.29 -11.93 -7.33
N ILE A 185 9.39 -11.19 -7.28
CA ILE A 185 9.49 -9.78 -7.65
C ILE A 185 10.83 -9.54 -8.33
N SER A 186 10.88 -8.65 -9.30
CA SER A 186 12.13 -8.25 -9.96
C SER A 186 12.91 -7.23 -9.14
N LEU A 187 14.23 -7.18 -9.31
CA LEU A 187 15.06 -6.11 -8.73
C LEU A 187 14.63 -4.75 -9.24
N GLU A 188 14.32 -4.63 -10.54
CA GLU A 188 13.84 -3.37 -11.13
C GLU A 188 12.62 -2.79 -10.42
N ALA A 189 11.67 -3.64 -10.01
CA ALA A 189 10.47 -3.19 -9.28
C ALA A 189 10.86 -2.61 -7.91
N ILE A 190 11.82 -3.23 -7.21
CA ILE A 190 12.33 -2.73 -5.92
C ILE A 190 13.07 -1.41 -6.14
N ASP A 191 13.94 -1.34 -7.14
CA ASP A 191 14.76 -0.15 -7.42
C ASP A 191 13.89 1.04 -7.83
N ARG A 192 12.78 0.83 -8.53
CA ARG A 192 11.80 1.89 -8.82
C ARG A 192 11.11 2.41 -7.58
N ASP A 193 10.74 1.54 -6.64
CA ASP A 193 10.20 1.98 -5.33
C ASP A 193 11.26 2.78 -4.54
N MET A 194 12.53 2.34 -4.56
CA MET A 194 13.62 3.08 -3.91
C MET A 194 13.80 4.47 -4.51
N ALA A 195 13.80 4.58 -5.84
CA ALA A 195 13.93 5.87 -6.53
C ALA A 195 12.80 6.85 -6.18
N LEU A 196 11.56 6.38 -5.95
CA LEU A 196 10.47 7.22 -5.45
C LEU A 196 10.78 7.78 -4.06
N ILE A 197 11.35 6.96 -3.17
CA ILE A 197 11.69 7.34 -1.80
C ILE A 197 12.85 8.34 -1.79
N GLU A 198 13.90 8.07 -2.54
CA GLU A 198 15.06 8.98 -2.68
C GLU A 198 14.65 10.33 -3.28
N LYS A 199 13.72 10.31 -4.24
CA LYS A 199 13.17 11.54 -4.85
C LYS A 199 12.48 12.46 -3.83
N MET A 200 11.97 11.89 -2.73
CA MET A 200 11.43 12.64 -1.60
C MET A 200 12.50 13.26 -0.69
N GLY A 201 13.78 13.10 -1.00
CA GLY A 201 14.89 13.63 -0.21
C GLY A 201 15.33 12.72 0.93
N VAL A 202 14.96 11.44 0.93
CA VAL A 202 15.45 10.47 1.92
C VAL A 202 16.89 10.07 1.59
N HIS A 203 17.77 10.15 2.59
CA HIS A 203 19.16 9.74 2.49
C HIS A 203 19.30 8.28 2.95
N LEU A 204 19.71 7.38 2.05
CA LEU A 204 19.98 5.99 2.34
C LEU A 204 21.48 5.79 2.64
N VAL A 205 21.79 5.24 3.81
CA VAL A 205 23.15 4.90 4.24
C VAL A 205 23.19 3.39 4.47
N VAL A 206 23.59 2.66 3.44
CA VAL A 206 23.68 1.19 3.44
C VAL A 206 25.06 0.71 3.88
N GLY A 207 25.20 -0.59 4.23
CA GLY A 207 26.44 -1.18 4.74
C GLY A 207 26.81 -0.69 6.14
N LYS A 208 25.93 0.03 6.84
CA LYS A 208 26.20 0.58 8.16
C LYS A 208 25.23 0.05 9.22
N ALA A 209 25.76 -0.82 10.08
CA ALA A 209 25.07 -1.25 11.29
C ALA A 209 25.20 -0.17 12.38
N ILE A 210 24.12 0.16 13.06
CA ILE A 210 24.13 1.02 14.24
C ILE A 210 24.43 0.16 15.47
N ALA A 211 25.52 0.48 16.17
CA ALA A 211 25.95 -0.24 17.36
C ALA A 211 25.39 0.35 18.67
N SER A 212 25.14 1.65 18.72
CA SER A 212 24.55 2.34 19.87
C SER A 212 23.67 3.50 19.41
N LEU A 213 22.64 3.85 20.20
CA LEU A 213 21.84 5.05 19.97
C LEU A 213 22.65 6.34 20.14
N ASP A 214 23.79 6.29 20.80
CA ASP A 214 24.72 7.43 20.93
C ASP A 214 25.25 7.92 19.57
N GLU A 215 25.30 7.02 18.57
CA GLU A 215 25.69 7.39 17.20
C GLU A 215 24.65 8.27 16.50
N LEU A 216 23.44 8.30 17.04
CA LEU A 216 22.28 8.99 16.47
C LEU A 216 21.94 10.29 17.20
N GLN A 217 22.89 10.84 17.97
CA GLN A 217 22.71 12.15 18.59
C GLN A 217 22.50 13.23 17.54
N GLY A 218 21.51 14.10 17.80
CA GLY A 218 21.14 15.19 16.88
C GLY A 218 19.99 14.89 15.94
N TYR A 219 19.39 13.70 16.04
CA TYR A 219 18.08 13.41 15.43
C TYR A 219 16.97 13.67 16.44
N ASP A 220 15.89 14.32 15.97
CA ASP A 220 14.69 14.59 16.80
C ASP A 220 13.79 13.34 16.91
N VAL A 221 13.84 12.46 15.93
CA VAL A 221 13.06 11.22 15.86
C VAL A 221 13.96 10.06 15.48
N ILE A 222 13.87 8.97 16.24
CA ILE A 222 14.58 7.72 15.97
C ILE A 222 13.55 6.59 15.92
N LEU A 223 13.48 5.90 14.77
CA LEU A 223 12.62 4.74 14.56
C LEU A 223 13.46 3.49 14.30
N ALA A 224 13.07 2.36 14.89
CA ALA A 224 13.70 1.06 14.65
C ALA A 224 12.79 0.16 13.80
N ALA A 225 13.20 -0.12 12.59
CA ALA A 225 12.55 -1.00 11.62
C ALA A 225 13.44 -2.22 11.30
N CYS A 226 14.07 -2.78 12.32
CA CYS A 226 15.13 -3.80 12.19
C CYS A 226 14.61 -5.23 11.92
N GLY A 227 13.28 -5.41 11.75
CA GLY A 227 12.64 -6.71 11.58
C GLY A 227 12.50 -7.51 12.90
N VAL A 228 11.96 -8.73 12.81
CA VAL A 228 11.53 -9.56 13.97
C VAL A 228 12.62 -9.77 15.02
N LYS A 229 13.85 -9.95 14.59
CA LYS A 229 15.01 -10.22 15.47
C LYS A 229 16.06 -9.11 15.37
N GLY A 230 15.59 -7.91 15.09
CA GLY A 230 16.47 -6.75 14.94
C GLY A 230 17.18 -6.40 16.22
N LYS A 231 18.46 -6.03 16.09
CA LYS A 231 19.31 -5.59 17.18
C LYS A 231 19.95 -4.26 16.84
N ILE A 232 20.27 -3.51 17.90
CA ILE A 232 21.15 -2.34 17.86
C ILE A 232 22.34 -2.72 18.71
N GLY A 233 23.50 -2.85 18.11
CA GLY A 233 24.62 -3.54 18.73
C GLY A 233 24.26 -4.99 19.11
N ASP A 234 24.48 -5.37 20.36
CA ASP A 234 24.14 -6.69 20.90
C ASP A 234 22.73 -6.74 21.52
N THR A 235 22.09 -5.59 21.72
CA THR A 235 20.79 -5.48 22.39
C THR A 235 19.64 -5.64 21.40
N PRO A 236 18.66 -6.52 21.67
CA PRO A 236 17.42 -6.54 20.88
C PRO A 236 16.76 -5.17 20.88
N ALA A 237 16.35 -4.68 19.71
CA ALA A 237 15.70 -3.37 19.60
C ALA A 237 14.47 -3.26 20.53
N SER A 238 13.73 -4.36 20.70
CA SER A 238 12.57 -4.46 21.59
C SER A 238 12.89 -4.36 23.09
N ALA A 239 14.13 -4.41 23.48
CA ALA A 239 14.58 -4.29 24.87
C ALA A 239 15.14 -2.89 25.21
N ILE A 240 15.08 -1.95 24.25
CA ILE A 240 15.59 -0.58 24.44
C ILE A 240 14.43 0.33 24.82
N ASP A 241 14.46 0.85 26.04
CA ASP A 241 13.43 1.75 26.55
C ASP A 241 13.37 3.07 25.75
N GLY A 242 12.16 3.51 25.45
CA GLY A 242 11.91 4.77 24.75
C GLY A 242 12.17 4.72 23.24
N LEU A 243 12.59 3.58 22.68
CA LEU A 243 12.75 3.41 21.25
C LEU A 243 11.43 3.01 20.57
N THR A 244 11.00 3.76 19.60
CA THR A 244 9.83 3.40 18.80
C THR A 244 10.20 2.33 17.76
N ILE A 245 9.54 1.18 17.84
CA ILE A 245 9.76 0.05 16.94
C ILE A 245 8.58 -0.07 16.00
N ILE A 246 8.87 -0.31 14.72
CA ILE A 246 7.87 -0.44 13.67
C ILE A 246 8.07 -1.72 12.84
N GLY A 247 7.02 -2.13 12.13
CA GLY A 247 6.99 -3.29 11.24
C GLY A 247 7.07 -4.62 11.98
N ASP A 248 7.71 -5.60 11.36
CA ASP A 248 7.85 -6.96 11.91
C ASP A 248 8.45 -7.01 13.32
N GLY A 249 9.27 -6.02 13.66
CA GLY A 249 9.84 -5.88 15.01
C GLY A 249 8.78 -5.56 16.07
N HIS A 250 7.82 -4.72 15.73
CA HIS A 250 6.67 -4.38 16.58
C HIS A 250 5.76 -5.60 16.76
N TYR A 251 5.40 -6.27 15.67
CA TYR A 251 4.52 -7.45 15.72
C TYR A 251 5.16 -8.70 16.31
N GLY A 252 6.48 -8.75 16.45
CA GLY A 252 7.22 -9.92 16.91
C GLY A 252 7.17 -11.13 15.97
N LYS A 253 6.67 -10.94 14.76
CA LYS A 253 6.52 -11.96 13.69
C LYS A 253 6.65 -11.31 12.32
N THR A 254 7.01 -12.11 11.33
CA THR A 254 6.99 -11.65 9.93
C THR A 254 5.57 -11.45 9.45
N THR A 255 5.29 -10.26 8.94
CA THR A 255 4.00 -9.85 8.39
C THR A 255 4.09 -9.61 6.87
N SER A 256 3.00 -9.20 6.25
CA SER A 256 3.03 -8.83 4.84
C SER A 256 3.63 -7.43 4.64
N VAL A 257 4.11 -7.16 3.42
CA VAL A 257 4.66 -5.84 3.07
C VAL A 257 3.66 -4.72 3.36
N VAL A 258 2.38 -4.94 3.05
CA VAL A 258 1.34 -3.91 3.25
C VAL A 258 1.03 -3.69 4.74
N GLU A 259 1.16 -4.71 5.59
CA GLU A 259 1.06 -4.55 7.05
C GLU A 259 2.25 -3.78 7.61
N CYS A 260 3.46 -4.03 7.08
CA CYS A 260 4.64 -3.24 7.43
C CYS A 260 4.52 -1.75 7.05
N ILE A 261 3.77 -1.42 6.00
CA ILE A 261 3.49 -0.03 5.59
C ILE A 261 2.45 0.61 6.53
N ALA A 262 1.54 -0.21 7.08
CA ALA A 262 0.43 0.25 7.92
C ALA A 262 0.85 0.64 9.33
N ASP A 263 1.99 0.14 9.81
CA ASP A 263 2.50 0.36 11.16
C ASP A 263 3.29 1.68 11.25
#